data_cd343003ae8f5e9b7ac1f14451eb4e2d
#
_entry.id   cd343003ae8f5e9b7ac1f14451eb4e2d
#
_cell.length_a   1.000
_cell.length_b   1.000
_cell.length_c   1.000
_cell.angle_alpha   90.00
_cell.angle_beta   90.00
_cell.angle_gamma   90.00
#
_symmetry.space_group_name_H-M   'P 1'
#
loop_
_entity.id
_entity.type
_entity.pdbx_description
1 polymer ?
#
loop_
_entity_poly.entity_id
_entity_poly.type
_entity_poly.pdbx_seq_one_letter_code
_entity_poly.pdbx_strand_id
1 'polypeptide(L)'
;MGANKRKKYWNVRSDKCILDLRKGEPAIGRNKEFDREQVLHKAMLVFWEKGFEAASIPDLLQAMGLSRSSLYETFADKESLYLEAIELYKRRGLIKRSFVKNAASAKDGIRQYFDRHIADALDEALPNSCLITNATVGMDSPDERVRAAIKDSFDGLEECFADAIKRGQQTGEISPDKDVKTMAILLLNLNHGINVVSKMKPDRQIYDDMIEAVLAML
;
A
#
# COMPACT_ATOMS: atom_id res chain seq x y z
N MET A 1 30.32 20.90 7.20
CA MET A 1 29.42 20.74 8.36
C MET A 1 28.20 19.99 7.87
N GLY A 2 28.18 18.66 8.02
CA GLY A 2 27.14 17.77 7.51
C GLY A 2 26.00 17.67 8.51
N ALA A 3 24.82 18.12 8.12
CA ALA A 3 23.61 17.96 8.91
C ALA A 3 23.13 16.50 8.79
N ASN A 4 23.26 15.78 9.89
CA ASN A 4 22.76 14.43 10.07
C ASN A 4 21.21 14.47 10.10
N LYS A 5 20.57 14.32 8.91
CA LYS A 5 19.13 14.16 8.81
C LYS A 5 18.75 12.78 9.36
N ARG A 6 18.42 12.69 10.65
CA ARG A 6 17.76 11.50 11.22
C ARG A 6 16.41 11.35 10.50
N LYS A 7 16.32 10.34 9.62
CA LYS A 7 15.04 9.90 9.03
C LYS A 7 14.09 9.57 10.18
N LYS A 8 13.04 10.36 10.39
CA LYS A 8 11.95 10.06 11.32
C LYS A 8 11.13 8.92 10.72
N TYR A 9 11.46 7.70 11.10
CA TYR A 9 10.63 6.56 10.76
C TYR A 9 9.27 6.71 11.43
N TRP A 10 8.26 6.37 10.69
CA TRP A 10 6.85 6.43 11.04
C TRP A 10 6.58 5.85 12.43
N ASN A 11 5.86 6.57 13.27
CA ASN A 11 5.61 6.22 14.65
C ASN A 11 4.38 5.27 14.72
N VAL A 12 4.62 4.00 15.00
CA VAL A 12 3.62 2.92 15.14
C VAL A 12 2.50 3.26 16.16
N ARG A 13 2.63 4.35 16.92
CA ARG A 13 1.67 4.73 17.97
C ARG A 13 0.35 5.34 17.49
N SER A 14 0.21 5.71 16.21
CA SER A 14 -1.04 6.30 15.71
C SER A 14 -2.08 5.29 15.18
N ASP A 15 -1.70 4.02 14.99
CA ASP A 15 -2.62 2.96 14.55
C ASP A 15 -3.19 2.11 15.71
N LYS A 16 -3.33 2.69 16.89
CA LYS A 16 -3.87 2.01 18.08
C LYS A 16 -5.28 1.41 17.93
N CYS A 17 -5.93 1.57 16.81
CA CYS A 17 -7.33 1.17 16.61
C CYS A 17 -7.54 -0.25 16.05
N ILE A 18 -6.48 -1.02 15.70
CA ILE A 18 -6.63 -2.35 15.07
C ILE A 18 -6.07 -3.51 15.93
N LEU A 19 -5.38 -3.24 17.03
CA LEU A 19 -4.63 -4.27 17.78
C LEU A 19 -5.30 -4.86 19.03
N ASP A 20 -6.59 -4.63 19.26
CA ASP A 20 -7.23 -5.05 20.53
C ASP A 20 -8.08 -6.35 20.46
N LEU A 21 -7.89 -7.19 19.47
CA LEU A 21 -8.68 -8.43 19.33
C LEU A 21 -7.86 -9.72 19.25
N ARG A 22 -6.83 -9.94 20.06
CA ARG A 22 -6.36 -11.31 20.37
C ARG A 22 -5.48 -11.34 21.62
N LYS A 23 -6.10 -11.41 22.78
CA LYS A 23 -5.48 -12.03 23.95
C LYS A 23 -5.96 -13.47 23.99
N GLY A 24 -5.04 -14.43 23.92
CA GLY A 24 -5.35 -15.85 24.12
C GLY A 24 -4.22 -16.76 23.69
N GLU A 25 -3.48 -17.20 24.65
CA GLU A 25 -2.76 -18.46 24.91
C GLU A 25 -1.23 -18.47 24.79
N PRO A 26 -0.52 -18.99 25.84
CA PRO A 26 0.95 -19.07 25.84
C PRO A 26 1.37 -20.36 25.18
N ALA A 27 2.01 -20.28 24.01
CA ALA A 27 2.78 -21.39 23.44
C ALA A 27 4.15 -21.44 24.11
N ILE A 28 4.43 -22.52 24.80
CA ILE A 28 5.76 -22.88 25.33
C ILE A 28 6.65 -23.21 24.12
N GLY A 29 7.48 -22.28 23.74
CA GLY A 29 8.53 -22.42 22.74
C GLY A 29 9.51 -21.28 22.94
N ARG A 30 10.83 -21.60 22.97
CA ARG A 30 11.98 -20.71 23.14
C ARG A 30 11.70 -19.30 22.63
N ASN A 31 11.58 -18.35 23.54
CA ASN A 31 11.17 -16.96 23.30
C ASN A 31 12.02 -16.37 22.17
N LYS A 32 11.45 -16.16 20.97
CA LYS A 32 12.07 -15.30 19.98
C LYS A 32 11.98 -13.88 20.54
N GLU A 33 13.11 -13.30 20.91
CA GLU A 33 13.23 -11.98 21.56
C GLU A 33 12.82 -10.80 20.64
N PHE A 34 12.07 -11.05 19.56
CA PHE A 34 11.67 -10.00 18.63
C PHE A 34 10.17 -10.08 18.29
N ASP A 35 9.56 -8.94 18.13
CA ASP A 35 8.23 -8.79 17.59
C ASP A 35 8.24 -9.08 16.08
N ARG A 36 7.60 -10.18 15.68
CA ARG A 36 7.56 -10.63 14.27
C ARG A 36 6.94 -9.59 13.35
N GLU A 37 5.92 -8.87 13.81
CA GLU A 37 5.26 -7.84 13.00
C GLU A 37 6.16 -6.63 12.79
N GLN A 38 6.93 -6.23 13.81
CA GLN A 38 7.90 -5.15 13.67
C GLN A 38 9.03 -5.51 12.70
N VAL A 39 9.57 -6.72 12.76
CA VAL A 39 10.64 -7.13 11.83
C VAL A 39 10.12 -7.29 10.40
N LEU A 40 8.89 -7.79 10.22
CA LEU A 40 8.23 -7.83 8.92
C LEU A 40 8.00 -6.43 8.35
N HIS A 41 7.58 -5.48 9.18
CA HIS A 41 7.43 -4.08 8.76
C HIS A 41 8.76 -3.47 8.29
N LYS A 42 9.87 -3.77 8.98
CA LYS A 42 11.20 -3.30 8.55
C LYS A 42 11.62 -3.92 7.21
N ALA A 43 11.36 -5.22 7.01
CA ALA A 43 11.60 -5.88 5.73
C ALA A 43 10.76 -5.26 4.60
N MET A 44 9.47 -4.99 4.88
CA MET A 44 8.58 -4.31 3.93
C MET A 44 9.14 -2.95 3.47
N LEU A 45 9.70 -2.16 4.37
CA LEU A 45 10.32 -0.88 4.01
C LEU A 45 11.55 -1.05 3.12
N VAL A 46 12.39 -2.07 3.36
CA VAL A 46 13.53 -2.39 2.48
C VAL A 46 13.06 -2.79 1.08
N PHE A 47 12.07 -3.66 0.99
CA PHE A 47 11.50 -4.06 -0.30
C PHE A 47 10.80 -2.90 -1.00
N TRP A 48 10.15 -2.03 -0.25
CA TRP A 48 9.49 -0.85 -0.81
C TRP A 48 10.50 0.14 -1.42
N GLU A 49 11.62 0.37 -0.74
CA GLU A 49 12.67 1.30 -1.18
C GLU A 49 13.50 0.73 -2.35
N LYS A 50 13.88 -0.55 -2.28
CA LYS A 50 14.84 -1.17 -3.22
C LYS A 50 14.21 -2.05 -4.29
N GLY A 51 12.98 -2.51 -4.10
CA GLY A 51 12.38 -3.59 -4.90
C GLY A 51 12.87 -4.97 -4.47
N PHE A 52 12.28 -6.02 -5.03
CA PHE A 52 12.61 -7.40 -4.67
C PHE A 52 14.05 -7.77 -5.05
N GLU A 53 14.45 -7.54 -6.30
CA GLU A 53 15.76 -7.98 -6.80
C GLU A 53 16.92 -7.31 -6.07
N ALA A 54 16.87 -5.98 -5.92
CA ALA A 54 17.96 -5.21 -5.32
C ALA A 54 18.01 -5.28 -3.78
N ALA A 55 16.94 -5.75 -3.11
CA ALA A 55 16.93 -5.98 -1.67
C ALA A 55 17.76 -7.24 -1.33
N SER A 56 19.03 -7.07 -0.93
CA SER A 56 19.89 -8.19 -0.59
C SER A 56 19.56 -8.79 0.79
N ILE A 57 19.90 -10.06 1.02
CA ILE A 57 19.78 -10.68 2.35
C ILE A 57 20.52 -9.87 3.43
N PRO A 58 21.77 -9.39 3.22
CA PRO A 58 22.42 -8.51 4.19
C PRO A 58 21.63 -7.25 4.52
N ASP A 59 21.01 -6.57 3.52
CA ASP A 59 20.17 -5.39 3.78
C ASP A 59 18.98 -5.73 4.68
N LEU A 60 18.30 -6.84 4.39
CA LEU A 60 17.16 -7.33 5.17
C LEU A 60 17.57 -7.65 6.60
N LEU A 61 18.66 -8.41 6.80
CA LEU A 61 19.18 -8.76 8.12
C LEU A 61 19.53 -7.51 8.94
N GLN A 62 20.19 -6.53 8.31
CA GLN A 62 20.56 -5.28 8.95
C GLN A 62 19.32 -4.47 9.37
N ALA A 63 18.33 -4.34 8.49
CA ALA A 63 17.11 -3.59 8.79
C ALA A 63 16.27 -4.28 9.87
N MET A 64 16.11 -5.60 9.77
CA MET A 64 15.31 -6.40 10.68
C MET A 64 15.98 -6.57 12.06
N GLY A 65 17.32 -6.49 12.13
CA GLY A 65 18.10 -6.79 13.33
C GLY A 65 18.12 -8.29 13.65
N LEU A 66 18.07 -9.15 12.61
CA LEU A 66 18.06 -10.60 12.75
C LEU A 66 19.37 -11.23 12.29
N SER A 67 19.67 -12.40 12.86
CA SER A 67 20.67 -13.30 12.29
C SER A 67 20.11 -14.00 11.04
N ARG A 68 21.02 -14.53 10.20
CA ARG A 68 20.61 -15.27 8.99
C ARG A 68 19.77 -16.51 9.34
N SER A 69 20.14 -17.25 10.38
CA SER A 69 19.37 -18.40 10.85
C SER A 69 17.96 -18.00 11.29
N SER A 70 17.83 -16.92 12.10
CA SER A 70 16.53 -16.43 12.56
C SER A 70 15.62 -15.99 11.42
N LEU A 71 16.17 -15.38 10.36
CA LEU A 71 15.40 -15.00 9.18
C LEU A 71 14.79 -16.23 8.50
N TYR A 72 15.63 -17.23 8.19
CA TYR A 72 15.17 -18.44 7.49
C TYR A 72 14.25 -19.32 8.35
N GLU A 73 14.48 -19.38 9.67
CA GLU A 73 13.58 -20.07 10.60
C GLU A 73 12.19 -19.39 10.67
N THR A 74 12.13 -18.06 10.50
CA THR A 74 10.90 -17.28 10.67
C THR A 74 10.10 -17.17 9.38
N PHE A 75 10.76 -17.01 8.23
CA PHE A 75 10.17 -16.65 6.96
C PHE A 75 10.47 -17.63 5.82
N ALA A 76 11.20 -18.70 6.09
CA ALA A 76 11.65 -19.74 5.16
C ALA A 76 12.62 -19.23 4.07
N ASP A 77 12.23 -18.29 3.24
CA ASP A 77 13.01 -17.74 2.12
C ASP A 77 12.70 -16.26 1.88
N LYS A 78 13.41 -15.64 0.95
CA LYS A 78 13.24 -14.23 0.59
C LYS A 78 11.90 -13.98 -0.09
N GLU A 79 11.46 -14.91 -0.90
CA GLU A 79 10.19 -14.87 -1.64
C GLU A 79 9.01 -14.89 -0.67
N SER A 80 9.03 -15.79 0.30
CA SER A 80 7.99 -15.87 1.35
C SER A 80 7.98 -14.62 2.24
N LEU A 81 9.15 -14.08 2.60
CA LEU A 81 9.25 -12.82 3.31
C LEU A 81 8.69 -11.66 2.49
N TYR A 82 8.96 -11.65 1.18
CA TYR A 82 8.44 -10.62 0.28
C TYR A 82 6.92 -10.72 0.12
N LEU A 83 6.37 -11.92 -0.03
CA LEU A 83 4.94 -12.15 -0.07
C LEU A 83 4.25 -11.62 1.20
N GLU A 84 4.80 -11.94 2.38
CA GLU A 84 4.26 -11.42 3.62
C GLU A 84 4.36 -9.89 3.73
N ALA A 85 5.44 -9.30 3.20
CA ALA A 85 5.60 -7.84 3.14
C ALA A 85 4.55 -7.19 2.23
N ILE A 86 4.23 -7.80 1.08
CA ILE A 86 3.14 -7.37 0.19
C ILE A 86 1.80 -7.45 0.92
N GLU A 87 1.50 -8.55 1.60
CA GLU A 87 0.24 -8.71 2.34
C GLU A 87 0.13 -7.70 3.50
N LEU A 88 1.23 -7.40 4.20
CA LEU A 88 1.26 -6.35 5.21
C LEU A 88 0.97 -4.97 4.59
N TYR A 89 1.57 -4.68 3.43
CA TYR A 89 1.33 -3.42 2.72
C TYR A 89 -0.12 -3.29 2.24
N LYS A 90 -0.73 -4.36 1.72
CA LYS A 90 -2.15 -4.40 1.29
C LYS A 90 -3.10 -4.00 2.42
N ARG A 91 -2.82 -4.44 3.67
CA ARG A 91 -3.64 -4.05 4.84
C ARG A 91 -3.69 -2.53 5.05
N ARG A 92 -2.60 -1.81 4.77
CA ARG A 92 -2.61 -0.33 4.80
C ARG A 92 -3.54 0.27 3.75
N GLY A 93 -3.63 -0.34 2.58
CA GLY A 93 -4.55 0.07 1.53
C GLY A 93 -6.01 -0.05 1.91
N LEU A 94 -6.38 -0.97 2.82
CA LEU A 94 -7.74 -1.15 3.30
C LEU A 94 -8.28 0.10 4.02
N ILE A 95 -7.42 0.87 4.70
CA ILE A 95 -7.81 2.12 5.35
C ILE A 95 -8.28 3.13 4.30
N LYS A 96 -7.56 3.28 3.19
CA LYS A 96 -7.95 4.17 2.09
C LYS A 96 -9.25 3.70 1.41
N ARG A 97 -9.38 2.41 1.17
CA ARG A 97 -10.61 1.83 0.60
C ARG A 97 -11.83 2.03 1.51
N SER A 98 -11.63 2.11 2.84
CA SER A 98 -12.73 2.37 3.76
C SER A 98 -13.37 3.74 3.57
N PHE A 99 -12.62 4.75 3.12
CA PHE A 99 -13.20 6.06 2.74
C PHE A 99 -14.21 5.90 1.60
N VAL A 100 -13.83 5.14 0.56
CA VAL A 100 -14.72 4.87 -0.58
C VAL A 100 -15.97 4.11 -0.15
N LYS A 101 -15.81 3.08 0.70
CA LYS A 101 -16.91 2.20 1.11
C LYS A 101 -17.90 2.87 2.06
N ASN A 102 -17.41 3.73 2.97
CA ASN A 102 -18.21 4.25 4.08
C ASN A 102 -18.78 5.66 3.81
N ALA A 103 -18.34 6.35 2.76
CA ALA A 103 -18.87 7.66 2.41
C ALA A 103 -20.34 7.58 1.94
N ALA A 104 -21.15 8.55 2.36
CA ALA A 104 -22.54 8.67 1.91
C ALA A 104 -22.62 9.01 0.41
N SER A 105 -21.71 9.86 -0.09
CA SER A 105 -21.54 10.21 -1.48
C SER A 105 -20.42 9.37 -2.11
N ALA A 106 -20.69 8.82 -3.31
CA ALA A 106 -19.70 8.05 -4.05
C ALA A 106 -18.51 8.92 -4.48
N LYS A 107 -18.80 10.13 -4.98
CA LYS A 107 -17.76 11.10 -5.40
C LYS A 107 -16.90 11.56 -4.21
N ASP A 108 -17.53 11.84 -3.07
CA ASP A 108 -16.79 12.23 -1.85
C ASP A 108 -15.90 11.10 -1.35
N GLY A 109 -16.35 9.86 -1.38
CA GLY A 109 -15.55 8.71 -1.00
C GLY A 109 -14.32 8.52 -1.90
N ILE A 110 -14.50 8.68 -3.21
CA ILE A 110 -13.41 8.64 -4.19
C ILE A 110 -12.45 9.82 -3.95
N ARG A 111 -12.96 11.03 -3.69
CA ARG A 111 -12.15 12.21 -3.35
C ARG A 111 -11.29 11.95 -2.11
N GLN A 112 -11.87 11.53 -1.00
CA GLN A 112 -11.16 11.25 0.24
C GLN A 112 -10.08 10.17 0.07
N TYR A 113 -10.36 9.15 -0.75
CA TYR A 113 -9.36 8.15 -1.11
C TYR A 113 -8.14 8.78 -1.77
N PHE A 114 -8.36 9.61 -2.81
CA PHE A 114 -7.26 10.25 -3.54
C PHE A 114 -6.55 11.32 -2.73
N ASP A 115 -7.25 12.08 -1.90
CA ASP A 115 -6.63 13.04 -0.98
C ASP A 115 -5.60 12.36 -0.08
N ARG A 116 -5.98 11.21 0.50
CA ARG A 116 -5.05 10.43 1.31
C ARG A 116 -3.95 9.80 0.46
N HIS A 117 -4.28 9.34 -0.74
CA HIS A 117 -3.30 8.72 -1.63
C HIS A 117 -2.23 9.71 -2.10
N ILE A 118 -2.63 10.93 -2.45
CA ILE A 118 -1.72 12.03 -2.82
C ILE A 118 -0.85 12.42 -1.62
N ALA A 119 -1.44 12.55 -0.44
CA ALA A 119 -0.70 12.85 0.78
C ALA A 119 0.39 11.80 1.06
N ASP A 120 0.06 10.50 0.93
CA ASP A 120 1.03 9.41 1.08
C ASP A 120 2.11 9.44 -0.01
N ALA A 121 1.75 9.77 -1.26
CA ALA A 121 2.68 9.81 -2.40
C ALA A 121 3.67 10.98 -2.34
N LEU A 122 3.31 12.06 -1.64
CA LEU A 122 4.12 13.27 -1.45
C LEU A 122 4.83 13.29 -0.08
N ASP A 123 4.63 12.29 0.78
CA ASP A 123 5.26 12.22 2.09
C ASP A 123 6.74 11.78 1.96
N GLU A 124 7.66 12.71 2.20
CA GLU A 124 9.11 12.45 2.18
C GLU A 124 9.57 11.44 3.26
N ALA A 125 8.74 11.15 4.26
CA ALA A 125 9.05 10.17 5.30
C ALA A 125 8.80 8.73 4.84
N LEU A 126 8.04 8.52 3.77
CA LEU A 126 7.76 7.23 3.18
C LEU A 126 8.73 6.95 2.01
N PRO A 127 9.01 5.67 1.69
CA PRO A 127 9.68 5.34 0.45
C PRO A 127 8.87 5.87 -0.75
N ASN A 128 9.57 6.49 -1.69
CA ASN A 128 8.92 7.08 -2.87
C ASN A 128 8.18 6.03 -3.69
N SER A 129 6.91 6.29 -4.05
CA SER A 129 6.06 5.38 -4.82
C SER A 129 5.27 4.36 -3.97
N CYS A 130 4.54 3.49 -4.61
CA CYS A 130 3.75 2.41 -4.02
C CYS A 130 4.49 1.07 -4.15
N LEU A 131 4.58 0.28 -3.07
CA LEU A 131 5.21 -1.05 -3.13
C LEU A 131 4.58 -1.93 -4.22
N ILE A 132 3.25 -1.92 -4.36
CA ILE A 132 2.54 -2.69 -5.38
C ILE A 132 2.89 -2.20 -6.79
N THR A 133 2.91 -0.87 -7.02
CA THR A 133 3.31 -0.30 -8.32
C THR A 133 4.77 -0.66 -8.65
N ASN A 134 5.68 -0.56 -7.68
CA ASN A 134 7.08 -0.94 -7.88
C ASN A 134 7.23 -2.45 -8.18
N ALA A 135 6.49 -3.29 -7.44
CA ALA A 135 6.47 -4.73 -7.66
C ALA A 135 5.96 -5.11 -9.06
N THR A 136 4.99 -4.35 -9.60
CA THR A 136 4.44 -4.59 -10.94
C THR A 136 5.45 -4.26 -12.04
N VAL A 137 6.19 -3.16 -11.88
CA VAL A 137 7.20 -2.73 -12.87
C VAL A 137 8.42 -3.67 -12.87
N GLY A 138 8.80 -4.18 -11.69
CA GLY A 138 9.89 -5.14 -11.52
C GLY A 138 9.41 -6.60 -11.53
N MET A 139 8.38 -6.93 -12.31
CA MET A 139 7.63 -8.20 -12.26
C MET A 139 8.41 -9.41 -12.83
N ASP A 140 9.71 -9.45 -12.58
CA ASP A 140 10.59 -10.57 -12.90
C ASP A 140 10.60 -11.65 -11.79
N SER A 141 9.77 -11.49 -10.74
CA SER A 141 9.66 -12.54 -9.71
C SER A 141 9.05 -13.80 -10.32
N PRO A 142 9.76 -14.93 -10.27
CA PRO A 142 9.25 -16.22 -10.76
C PRO A 142 8.13 -16.77 -9.85
N ASP A 143 7.95 -16.23 -8.65
CA ASP A 143 6.98 -16.72 -7.67
C ASP A 143 5.55 -16.33 -8.05
N GLU A 144 4.75 -17.34 -8.42
CA GLU A 144 3.35 -17.21 -8.79
C GLU A 144 2.50 -16.63 -7.65
N ARG A 145 2.85 -16.92 -6.39
CA ARG A 145 2.13 -16.41 -5.22
C ARG A 145 2.28 -14.89 -5.13
N VAL A 146 3.46 -14.37 -5.44
CA VAL A 146 3.73 -12.91 -5.46
C VAL A 146 2.93 -12.25 -6.58
N ARG A 147 2.92 -12.84 -7.78
CA ARG A 147 2.12 -12.33 -8.91
C ARG A 147 0.63 -12.33 -8.59
N ALA A 148 0.13 -13.41 -7.98
CA ALA A 148 -1.27 -13.50 -7.56
C ALA A 148 -1.63 -12.44 -6.52
N ALA A 149 -0.77 -12.19 -5.51
CA ALA A 149 -0.99 -11.18 -4.49
C ALA A 149 -1.01 -9.75 -5.06
N ILE A 150 -0.14 -9.47 -6.05
CA ILE A 150 -0.12 -8.18 -6.77
C ILE A 150 -1.42 -8.03 -7.56
N LYS A 151 -1.79 -9.04 -8.36
CA LYS A 151 -3.03 -9.03 -9.15
C LYS A 151 -4.25 -8.81 -8.26
N ASP A 152 -4.37 -9.52 -7.16
CA ASP A 152 -5.46 -9.36 -6.18
C ASP A 152 -5.53 -7.93 -5.61
N SER A 153 -4.39 -7.26 -5.46
CA SER A 153 -4.38 -5.85 -5.03
C SER A 153 -4.99 -4.91 -6.08
N PHE A 154 -4.71 -5.16 -7.36
CA PHE A 154 -5.30 -4.41 -8.48
C PHE A 154 -6.79 -4.68 -8.59
N ASP A 155 -7.17 -5.96 -8.68
CA ASP A 155 -8.56 -6.39 -8.82
C ASP A 155 -9.42 -5.82 -7.68
N GLY A 156 -8.95 -5.94 -6.43
CA GLY A 156 -9.71 -5.43 -5.29
C GLY A 156 -9.80 -3.91 -5.20
N LEU A 157 -8.88 -3.16 -5.79
CA LEU A 157 -9.02 -1.69 -5.87
C LEU A 157 -9.96 -1.30 -7.01
N GLU A 158 -9.87 -1.96 -8.17
CA GLU A 158 -10.81 -1.79 -9.28
C GLU A 158 -12.24 -2.06 -8.83
N GLU A 159 -12.48 -3.18 -8.15
CA GLU A 159 -13.79 -3.55 -7.61
C GLU A 159 -14.32 -2.51 -6.61
N CYS A 160 -13.45 -2.00 -5.74
CA CYS A 160 -13.80 -0.95 -4.78
C CYS A 160 -14.31 0.32 -5.48
N PHE A 161 -13.67 0.76 -6.56
CA PHE A 161 -14.12 1.89 -7.36
C PHE A 161 -15.39 1.57 -8.15
N ALA A 162 -15.47 0.38 -8.75
CA ALA A 162 -16.66 -0.05 -9.49
C ALA A 162 -17.91 -0.04 -8.61
N ASP A 163 -17.80 -0.53 -7.38
CA ASP A 163 -18.90 -0.53 -6.41
C ASP A 163 -19.30 0.88 -5.99
N ALA A 164 -18.35 1.80 -5.84
CA ALA A 164 -18.65 3.21 -5.57
C ALA A 164 -19.42 3.85 -6.73
N ILE A 165 -18.98 3.62 -7.97
CA ILE A 165 -19.63 4.16 -9.17
C ILE A 165 -21.06 3.62 -9.29
N LYS A 166 -21.27 2.30 -9.10
CA LYS A 166 -22.61 1.70 -9.09
C LYS A 166 -23.54 2.35 -8.04
N ARG A 167 -23.03 2.56 -6.81
CA ARG A 167 -23.80 3.26 -5.77
C ARG A 167 -24.15 4.69 -6.21
N GLY A 168 -23.19 5.44 -6.77
CA GLY A 168 -23.43 6.78 -7.28
C GLY A 168 -24.48 6.83 -8.39
N GLN A 169 -24.51 5.82 -9.28
CA GLN A 169 -25.56 5.67 -10.29
C GLN A 169 -26.93 5.39 -9.67
N GLN A 170 -26.99 4.53 -8.66
CA GLN A 170 -28.24 4.22 -7.95
C GLN A 170 -28.82 5.42 -7.22
N THR A 171 -27.98 6.34 -6.73
CA THR A 171 -28.40 7.57 -6.05
C THR A 171 -28.61 8.76 -6.98
N GLY A 172 -28.31 8.62 -8.27
CA GLY A 172 -28.37 9.71 -9.26
C GLY A 172 -27.20 10.70 -9.17
N GLU A 173 -26.19 10.43 -8.38
CA GLU A 173 -24.98 11.26 -8.23
C GLU A 173 -24.02 11.11 -9.44
N ILE A 174 -23.99 9.92 -10.02
CA ILE A 174 -23.21 9.59 -11.21
C ILE A 174 -24.17 9.23 -12.33
N SER A 175 -23.87 9.73 -13.55
CA SER A 175 -24.72 9.45 -14.71
C SER A 175 -24.78 7.93 -15.01
N PRO A 176 -25.99 7.37 -15.27
CA PRO A 176 -26.14 5.97 -15.65
C PRO A 176 -25.51 5.64 -17.01
N ASP A 177 -25.23 6.64 -17.85
CA ASP A 177 -24.56 6.47 -19.14
C ASP A 177 -23.07 6.17 -19.03
N LYS A 178 -22.49 6.35 -17.85
CA LYS A 178 -21.07 6.05 -17.61
C LYS A 178 -20.86 4.55 -17.46
N ASP A 179 -19.97 3.99 -18.27
CA ASP A 179 -19.58 2.59 -18.13
C ASP A 179 -18.79 2.38 -16.85
N VAL A 180 -19.33 1.59 -15.93
CA VAL A 180 -18.78 1.35 -14.59
C VAL A 180 -17.35 0.81 -14.67
N LYS A 181 -17.10 -0.15 -15.56
CA LYS A 181 -15.80 -0.81 -15.69
C LYS A 181 -14.76 0.16 -16.22
N THR A 182 -15.08 0.91 -17.26
CA THR A 182 -14.18 1.92 -17.84
C THR A 182 -13.81 2.98 -16.83
N MET A 183 -14.77 3.49 -16.05
CA MET A 183 -14.51 4.51 -15.02
C MET A 183 -13.68 3.94 -13.85
N ALA A 184 -13.96 2.71 -13.44
CA ALA A 184 -13.16 2.06 -12.38
C ALA A 184 -11.70 1.84 -12.83
N ILE A 185 -11.47 1.39 -14.07
CA ILE A 185 -10.13 1.23 -14.64
C ILE A 185 -9.44 2.60 -14.79
N LEU A 186 -10.16 3.67 -15.15
CA LEU A 186 -9.60 5.02 -15.20
C LEU A 186 -9.08 5.45 -13.82
N LEU A 187 -9.88 5.28 -12.76
CA LEU A 187 -9.49 5.59 -11.39
C LEU A 187 -8.31 4.74 -10.91
N LEU A 188 -8.30 3.45 -11.27
CA LEU A 188 -7.17 2.55 -10.98
C LEU A 188 -5.88 3.03 -11.65
N ASN A 189 -5.94 3.38 -12.94
CA ASN A 189 -4.77 3.92 -13.65
C ASN A 189 -4.29 5.24 -13.07
N LEU A 190 -5.22 6.11 -12.67
CA LEU A 190 -4.91 7.36 -12.01
C LEU A 190 -4.15 7.13 -10.70
N ASN A 191 -4.61 6.18 -9.88
CA ASN A 191 -3.93 5.78 -8.65
C ASN A 191 -2.47 5.37 -8.90
N HIS A 192 -2.22 4.55 -9.89
CA HIS A 192 -0.86 4.11 -10.22
C HIS A 192 -0.03 5.19 -10.91
N GLY A 193 -0.67 6.02 -11.73
CA GLY A 193 -0.05 7.18 -12.38
C GLY A 193 0.47 8.20 -11.36
N ILE A 194 -0.32 8.53 -10.34
CA ILE A 194 0.10 9.42 -9.25
C ILE A 194 1.39 8.88 -8.58
N ASN A 195 1.46 7.59 -8.27
CA ASN A 195 2.64 6.98 -7.65
C ASN A 195 3.91 7.13 -8.47
N VAL A 196 3.81 7.16 -9.79
CA VAL A 196 4.95 7.30 -10.70
C VAL A 196 5.30 8.76 -10.92
N VAL A 197 4.30 9.59 -11.25
CA VAL A 197 4.48 10.97 -11.67
C VAL A 197 4.88 11.87 -10.50
N SER A 198 4.39 11.60 -9.28
CA SER A 198 4.71 12.38 -8.09
C SER A 198 6.20 12.40 -7.74
N LYS A 199 6.95 11.38 -8.18
CA LYS A 199 8.42 11.36 -8.03
C LYS A 199 9.12 12.48 -8.77
N MET A 200 8.55 12.90 -9.90
CA MET A 200 9.13 13.93 -10.78
C MET A 200 8.43 15.27 -10.66
N LYS A 201 7.18 15.27 -10.26
CA LYS A 201 6.33 16.46 -10.10
C LYS A 201 5.63 16.42 -8.73
N PRO A 202 6.33 16.75 -7.63
CA PRO A 202 5.77 16.70 -6.28
C PRO A 202 4.95 17.96 -5.95
N ASP A 203 4.03 18.34 -6.83
CA ASP A 203 3.13 19.48 -6.68
C ASP A 203 1.70 18.98 -6.43
N ARG A 204 1.22 19.18 -5.22
CA ARG A 204 -0.09 18.74 -4.78
C ARG A 204 -1.22 19.31 -5.63
N GLN A 205 -1.13 20.59 -6.03
CA GLN A 205 -2.20 21.26 -6.78
C GLN A 205 -2.49 20.57 -8.11
N ILE A 206 -1.44 20.07 -8.80
CA ILE A 206 -1.61 19.32 -10.06
C ILE A 206 -2.51 18.09 -9.86
N TYR A 207 -2.35 17.38 -8.75
CA TYR A 207 -3.14 16.17 -8.46
C TYR A 207 -4.53 16.51 -7.98
N ASP A 208 -4.70 17.56 -7.17
CA ASP A 208 -6.01 18.03 -6.73
C ASP A 208 -6.86 18.47 -7.95
N ASP A 209 -6.29 19.25 -8.87
CA ASP A 209 -6.98 19.67 -10.12
C ASP A 209 -7.34 18.46 -11.00
N MET A 210 -6.45 17.47 -11.07
CA MET A 210 -6.67 16.24 -11.83
C MET A 210 -7.83 15.41 -11.23
N ILE A 211 -7.92 15.31 -9.91
CA ILE A 211 -9.01 14.60 -9.23
C ILE A 211 -10.33 15.33 -9.48
N GLU A 212 -10.37 16.67 -9.38
CA GLU A 212 -11.56 17.45 -9.70
C GLU A 212 -12.03 17.19 -11.13
N ALA A 213 -11.11 17.20 -12.10
CA ALA A 213 -11.44 16.92 -13.49
C ALA A 213 -12.05 15.53 -13.68
N VAL A 214 -11.47 14.51 -13.03
CA VAL A 214 -11.98 13.13 -13.12
C VAL A 214 -13.34 12.99 -12.44
N LEU A 215 -13.55 13.61 -11.27
CA LEU A 215 -14.84 13.60 -10.58
C LEU A 215 -15.93 14.32 -11.37
N ALA A 216 -15.58 15.36 -12.14
CA ALA A 216 -16.51 16.03 -13.05
C ALA A 216 -16.89 15.16 -14.27
N MET A 217 -16.06 14.17 -14.64
CA MET A 217 -16.36 13.22 -15.72
C MET A 217 -17.32 12.10 -15.26
N LEU A 218 -17.41 11.81 -13.98
CA LEU A 218 -18.36 10.87 -13.37
C LEU A 218 -19.76 11.50 -13.27
#